data_c308a353fc209aa057d80768f332ffbf
#
_entry.id   c308a353fc209aa057d80768f332ffbf
#
_cell.length_a   1.000
_cell.length_b   1.000
_cell.length_c   1.000
_cell.angle_alpha   90.00
_cell.angle_beta   90.00
_cell.angle_gamma   90.00
#
_symmetry.space_group_name_H-M   'P 1'
#
loop_
_entity.id
_entity.type
_entity.pdbx_description
1 polymer ?
#
loop_
_entity_poly.entity_id
_entity_poly.type
_entity_poly.pdbx_seq_one_letter_code
_entity_poly.pdbx_strand_id
1 'polypeptide(L)'
;MRAVAVDGAVKLIGTREGLYYVDGSTREMMEFKSPQIKSNIIFCIRKWRGRYYIGTYNGGMYTFDPSARRLEPFVPGAGFDSRESVFVIASDRSDNLWIGTSRGLYRLDASGDLRATKCFTQRNSHLPQGNIYEIFFDSTGRGWICTETGLAIWDGSMIRTDGFPQGFVNKQKIRDIFEDRNHNLYFLPDRGDICRSNLQLTDFAPLKGISAATNRAATFISEDADGMLWIGSEMGLMQFDGQKTLRYFSLSDGLPSNVFTFCNPVRGENGDLWLGNNQGLVRLDLNRLRGEASLKSLPELTEIASNGRSVFSRLHRGRRLLSIDLDSKENNLTLWHANFDYIQPEDQMVEYMLDGYDDSWTMKTGHGRISYYDLPPGKYRFRIRHAGDPTSETGYDIRIRPSVNLLAVIMFLCLLAAGGTAVYFYLLHRRHRREASAMQERESELLEEADRKAREVELKRYRTTRLSEEECRRLHRKLERLMKSERPFTNPDLKSGDLAAMIGSSAHALSFLFNQHLHKNYYDYVNEYRVAEFKRLVGELDTSRYTLTAMSQMCGFSSRASFFRHFKNLTGITPADYLKSLKK
;
A
#
# COMPACT_ATOMS: atom_id res chain seq x y z
N MET A 1 -27.07 -6.77 -9.79
CA MET A 1 -28.16 -6.28 -8.91
C MET A 1 -27.62 -5.15 -8.03
N ARG A 2 -28.46 -4.21 -7.56
CA ARG A 2 -28.00 -3.07 -6.73
C ARG A 2 -28.80 -2.88 -5.44
N ALA A 3 -30.06 -3.28 -5.43
CA ALA A 3 -30.92 -3.15 -4.25
C ALA A 3 -31.90 -4.30 -4.17
N VAL A 4 -32.24 -4.70 -2.98
CA VAL A 4 -33.28 -5.71 -2.72
C VAL A 4 -34.06 -5.35 -1.46
N ALA A 5 -35.34 -5.60 -1.49
CA ALA A 5 -36.18 -5.64 -0.31
C ALA A 5 -36.97 -6.96 -0.31
N VAL A 6 -37.00 -7.65 0.82
CA VAL A 6 -37.69 -8.92 1.00
C VAL A 6 -38.69 -8.77 2.16
N ASP A 7 -39.92 -9.17 1.93
CA ASP A 7 -41.02 -9.10 2.88
C ASP A 7 -41.91 -10.33 2.68
N GLY A 8 -41.58 -11.40 3.36
CA GLY A 8 -42.22 -12.69 3.15
C GLY A 8 -42.05 -13.19 1.69
N ALA A 9 -43.20 -13.42 1.03
CA ALA A 9 -43.22 -13.85 -0.35
C ALA A 9 -42.90 -12.72 -1.34
N VAL A 10 -43.06 -11.46 -0.95
CA VAL A 10 -42.86 -10.29 -1.80
C VAL A 10 -41.39 -9.89 -1.82
N LYS A 11 -40.90 -9.64 -3.03
CA LYS A 11 -39.55 -9.12 -3.27
C LYS A 11 -39.58 -7.97 -4.26
N LEU A 12 -38.87 -6.90 -3.92
CA LEU A 12 -38.53 -5.84 -4.86
C LEU A 12 -37.05 -5.90 -5.16
N ILE A 13 -36.70 -5.94 -6.44
CA ILE A 13 -35.32 -6.11 -6.91
C ILE A 13 -34.97 -4.94 -7.82
N GLY A 14 -33.99 -4.16 -7.38
CA GLY A 14 -33.45 -3.03 -8.15
C GLY A 14 -32.19 -3.44 -8.92
N THR A 15 -32.20 -3.14 -10.21
CA THR A 15 -31.08 -3.45 -11.12
C THR A 15 -30.59 -2.21 -11.85
N ARG A 16 -29.71 -2.39 -12.84
CA ARG A 16 -29.37 -1.35 -13.81
C ARG A 16 -30.36 -1.25 -14.97
N GLU A 17 -31.25 -2.22 -15.09
CA GLU A 17 -32.16 -2.35 -16.22
C GLU A 17 -33.62 -2.08 -15.85
N GLY A 18 -33.93 -1.95 -14.56
CA GLY A 18 -35.27 -1.69 -14.07
C GLY A 18 -35.48 -2.11 -12.63
N LEU A 19 -36.71 -1.90 -12.15
CA LEU A 19 -37.26 -2.37 -10.91
C LEU A 19 -38.16 -3.56 -11.18
N TYR A 20 -37.97 -4.63 -10.40
CA TYR A 20 -38.78 -5.84 -10.51
C TYR A 20 -39.52 -6.07 -9.19
N TYR A 21 -40.82 -6.28 -9.27
CA TYR A 21 -41.65 -6.79 -8.21
C TYR A 21 -41.91 -8.27 -8.44
N VAL A 22 -41.71 -9.09 -7.44
CA VAL A 22 -41.95 -10.53 -7.49
C VAL A 22 -42.76 -10.93 -6.26
N ASP A 23 -43.92 -11.56 -6.49
CA ASP A 23 -44.74 -12.17 -5.45
C ASP A 23 -44.66 -13.69 -5.59
N GLY A 24 -43.93 -14.33 -4.66
CA GLY A 24 -43.74 -15.79 -4.66
C GLY A 24 -45.01 -16.56 -4.32
N SER A 25 -46.01 -15.95 -3.63
CA SER A 25 -47.28 -16.60 -3.27
C SER A 25 -48.22 -16.70 -4.47
N THR A 26 -48.29 -15.66 -5.26
CA THR A 26 -49.12 -15.59 -6.51
C THR A 26 -48.38 -15.97 -7.78
N ARG A 27 -47.04 -16.12 -7.69
CA ARG A 27 -46.13 -16.30 -8.84
C ARG A 27 -46.19 -15.16 -9.85
N GLU A 28 -46.58 -13.97 -9.39
CA GLU A 28 -46.62 -12.78 -10.23
C GLU A 28 -45.27 -12.07 -10.27
N MET A 29 -44.94 -11.54 -11.43
CA MET A 29 -43.80 -10.67 -11.63
C MET A 29 -44.23 -9.43 -12.41
N MET A 30 -43.83 -8.26 -11.93
CA MET A 30 -44.00 -6.98 -12.62
C MET A 30 -42.66 -6.33 -12.85
N GLU A 31 -42.50 -5.71 -13.99
CA GLU A 31 -41.30 -4.97 -14.36
C GLU A 31 -41.65 -3.50 -14.58
N PHE A 32 -40.84 -2.62 -13.98
CA PHE A 32 -40.94 -1.17 -14.14
C PHE A 32 -39.68 -0.63 -14.79
N LYS A 33 -39.83 -0.14 -16.03
CA LYS A 33 -38.77 0.47 -16.85
C LYS A 33 -39.25 1.82 -17.39
N SER A 34 -38.36 2.53 -18.05
CA SER A 34 -38.76 3.72 -18.83
C SER A 34 -39.85 3.36 -19.87
N PRO A 35 -40.94 4.13 -19.96
CA PRO A 35 -41.19 5.46 -19.38
C PRO A 35 -41.85 5.47 -17.98
N GLN A 36 -42.17 4.33 -17.37
CA GLN A 36 -42.79 4.26 -16.03
C GLN A 36 -41.92 4.86 -14.93
N ILE A 37 -40.60 4.70 -15.07
CA ILE A 37 -39.57 5.35 -14.23
C ILE A 37 -38.62 6.16 -15.14
N LYS A 38 -38.15 7.31 -14.66
CA LYS A 38 -37.24 8.17 -15.43
C LYS A 38 -35.85 7.59 -15.64
N SER A 39 -35.44 6.66 -14.78
CA SER A 39 -34.17 5.96 -14.90
C SER A 39 -34.31 4.50 -14.54
N ASN A 40 -33.78 3.63 -15.38
CA ASN A 40 -33.79 2.17 -15.13
C ASN A 40 -32.79 1.75 -14.04
N ILE A 41 -31.85 2.63 -13.67
CA ILE A 41 -30.82 2.29 -12.68
C ILE A 41 -31.36 2.55 -11.28
N ILE A 42 -31.64 1.47 -10.55
CA ILE A 42 -32.14 1.52 -9.17
C ILE A 42 -30.96 1.37 -8.22
N PHE A 43 -30.79 2.33 -7.29
CA PHE A 43 -29.71 2.29 -6.32
C PHE A 43 -30.12 1.70 -4.96
N CYS A 44 -31.30 2.06 -4.46
CA CYS A 44 -31.75 1.65 -3.16
C CYS A 44 -33.24 1.42 -3.11
N ILE A 45 -33.66 0.53 -2.19
CA ILE A 45 -35.05 0.22 -1.89
C ILE A 45 -35.17 0.11 -0.37
N ARG A 46 -36.12 0.84 0.20
CA ARG A 46 -36.39 0.80 1.65
C ARG A 46 -37.89 0.69 1.92
N LYS A 47 -38.31 -0.31 2.73
CA LYS A 47 -39.67 -0.34 3.25
C LYS A 47 -39.79 0.64 4.41
N TRP A 48 -40.78 1.52 4.37
CA TRP A 48 -41.11 2.45 5.43
C TRP A 48 -42.63 2.67 5.44
N ARG A 49 -43.25 2.48 6.58
CA ARG A 49 -44.68 2.67 6.79
C ARG A 49 -45.57 1.93 5.77
N GLY A 50 -45.27 0.66 5.53
CA GLY A 50 -46.04 -0.19 4.62
C GLY A 50 -45.82 0.04 3.12
N ARG A 51 -45.07 1.05 2.73
CA ARG A 51 -44.70 1.33 1.35
C ARG A 51 -43.22 1.14 1.11
N TYR A 52 -42.83 0.88 -0.13
CA TYR A 52 -41.43 0.83 -0.54
C TYR A 52 -41.02 2.16 -1.17
N TYR A 53 -39.90 2.68 -0.75
CA TYR A 53 -39.27 3.87 -1.28
C TYR A 53 -38.09 3.46 -2.13
N ILE A 54 -38.04 3.94 -3.37
CA ILE A 54 -37.09 3.52 -4.41
C ILE A 54 -36.29 4.72 -4.86
N GLY A 55 -34.98 4.63 -4.74
CA GLY A 55 -34.03 5.63 -5.24
C GLY A 55 -33.41 5.22 -6.56
N THR A 56 -33.30 6.17 -7.48
CA THR A 56 -32.80 5.95 -8.85
C THR A 56 -31.60 6.84 -9.15
N TYR A 57 -30.86 6.47 -10.20
CA TYR A 57 -29.78 7.31 -10.74
C TYR A 57 -30.37 8.34 -11.72
N ASN A 58 -30.18 9.63 -11.46
CA ASN A 58 -30.66 10.74 -12.29
C ASN A 58 -32.16 10.69 -12.66
N GLY A 59 -32.96 10.02 -11.84
CA GLY A 59 -34.40 9.84 -12.09
C GLY A 59 -35.27 10.15 -10.88
N GLY A 60 -34.66 10.63 -9.78
CA GLY A 60 -35.36 10.96 -8.55
C GLY A 60 -35.78 9.74 -7.74
N MET A 61 -36.89 9.84 -7.10
CA MET A 61 -37.41 8.87 -6.14
C MET A 61 -38.84 8.47 -6.46
N TYR A 62 -39.19 7.23 -6.08
CA TYR A 62 -40.54 6.68 -6.25
C TYR A 62 -40.99 6.00 -4.98
N THR A 63 -42.32 5.86 -4.84
CA THR A 63 -42.95 4.97 -3.88
C THR A 63 -43.67 3.85 -4.58
N PHE A 64 -43.61 2.65 -4.03
CA PHE A 64 -44.36 1.50 -4.47
C PHE A 64 -45.29 1.01 -3.34
N ASP A 65 -46.57 0.93 -3.65
CA ASP A 65 -47.59 0.36 -2.78
C ASP A 65 -47.83 -1.09 -3.18
N PRO A 66 -47.45 -2.08 -2.37
CA PRO A 66 -47.59 -3.49 -2.74
C PRO A 66 -49.06 -3.93 -2.80
N SER A 67 -49.95 -3.30 -2.00
CA SER A 67 -51.37 -3.62 -1.99
C SER A 67 -52.10 -3.16 -3.24
N ALA A 68 -51.80 -1.94 -3.66
CA ALA A 68 -52.33 -1.34 -4.88
C ALA A 68 -51.54 -1.72 -6.15
N ARG A 69 -50.32 -2.31 -5.99
CA ARG A 69 -49.35 -2.61 -7.03
C ARG A 69 -49.04 -1.39 -7.92
N ARG A 70 -48.95 -0.24 -7.28
CA ARG A 70 -48.81 1.05 -7.95
C ARG A 70 -47.47 1.70 -7.60
N LEU A 71 -46.77 2.12 -8.64
CA LEU A 71 -45.55 2.90 -8.56
C LEU A 71 -45.84 4.36 -8.86
N GLU A 72 -45.43 5.26 -7.96
CA GLU A 72 -45.68 6.68 -8.08
C GLU A 72 -44.40 7.50 -7.83
N PRO A 73 -44.15 8.60 -8.57
CA PRO A 73 -43.08 9.53 -8.24
C PRO A 73 -43.25 10.07 -6.81
N PHE A 74 -42.14 10.21 -6.09
CA PHE A 74 -42.12 10.74 -4.74
C PHE A 74 -41.14 11.92 -4.64
N VAL A 75 -41.58 13.00 -4.01
CA VAL A 75 -40.76 14.20 -3.72
C VAL A 75 -40.70 14.36 -2.22
N PRO A 76 -39.52 14.12 -1.58
CA PRO A 76 -39.42 14.14 -0.13
C PRO A 76 -39.59 15.51 0.51
N GLY A 77 -39.47 16.61 -0.24
CA GLY A 77 -39.64 17.96 0.28
C GLY A 77 -39.21 19.07 -0.69
N ALA A 78 -39.32 20.30 -0.24
CA ALA A 78 -38.91 21.46 -1.04
C ALA A 78 -37.41 21.40 -1.39
N GLY A 79 -37.09 21.74 -2.64
CA GLY A 79 -35.72 21.74 -3.17
C GLY A 79 -35.24 20.43 -3.75
N PHE A 80 -35.99 19.34 -3.63
CA PHE A 80 -35.67 18.08 -4.29
C PHE A 80 -35.93 18.17 -5.80
N ASP A 81 -34.91 17.87 -6.59
CA ASP A 81 -35.02 17.82 -8.04
C ASP A 81 -35.34 16.36 -8.48
N SER A 82 -36.39 16.19 -9.25
CA SER A 82 -36.79 14.89 -9.80
C SER A 82 -35.74 14.23 -10.73
N ARG A 83 -34.62 14.90 -10.97
CA ARG A 83 -33.45 14.39 -11.69
C ARG A 83 -32.28 14.10 -10.74
N GLU A 84 -32.44 14.28 -9.43
CA GLU A 84 -31.40 13.88 -8.49
C GLU A 84 -31.16 12.37 -8.51
N SER A 85 -29.92 11.99 -8.29
CA SER A 85 -29.59 10.60 -7.95
C SER A 85 -29.82 10.37 -6.47
N VAL A 86 -30.59 9.35 -6.13
CA VAL A 86 -30.85 8.89 -4.78
C VAL A 86 -30.10 7.58 -4.56
N PHE A 87 -29.05 7.62 -3.73
CA PHE A 87 -28.13 6.49 -3.56
C PHE A 87 -28.53 5.59 -2.38
N VAL A 88 -29.05 6.17 -1.31
CA VAL A 88 -29.40 5.46 -0.08
C VAL A 88 -30.65 6.01 0.56
N ILE A 89 -31.43 5.11 1.17
CA ILE A 89 -32.60 5.44 1.98
C ILE A 89 -32.51 4.62 3.26
N ALA A 90 -32.49 5.27 4.40
CA ALA A 90 -32.42 4.65 5.72
C ALA A 90 -33.52 5.17 6.64
N SER A 91 -33.80 4.47 7.73
CA SER A 91 -34.66 4.97 8.81
C SER A 91 -33.91 4.95 10.12
N ASP A 92 -34.08 6.00 10.92
CA ASP A 92 -33.54 6.03 12.29
C ASP A 92 -34.48 5.36 13.29
N ARG A 93 -34.07 5.29 14.56
CA ARG A 93 -34.86 4.69 15.65
C ARG A 93 -36.14 5.45 15.99
N SER A 94 -36.21 6.71 15.61
CA SER A 94 -37.39 7.55 15.79
C SER A 94 -38.32 7.48 14.58
N ASP A 95 -38.15 6.50 13.69
CA ASP A 95 -38.89 6.29 12.45
C ASP A 95 -38.83 7.52 11.49
N ASN A 96 -37.78 8.34 11.55
CA ASN A 96 -37.53 9.34 10.52
C ASN A 96 -36.91 8.64 9.30
N LEU A 97 -37.32 9.10 8.11
CA LEU A 97 -36.75 8.63 6.86
C LEU A 97 -35.60 9.56 6.40
N TRP A 98 -34.45 8.98 6.17
CA TRP A 98 -33.25 9.68 5.71
C TRP A 98 -32.94 9.29 4.28
N ILE A 99 -32.67 10.29 3.43
CA ILE A 99 -32.49 10.10 1.99
C ILE A 99 -31.21 10.78 1.57
N GLY A 100 -30.23 9.96 1.17
CA GLY A 100 -28.93 10.43 0.68
C GLY A 100 -28.94 10.56 -0.83
N THR A 101 -28.57 11.76 -1.31
CA THR A 101 -28.64 12.12 -2.73
C THR A 101 -27.32 12.66 -3.27
N SER A 102 -27.30 13.01 -4.54
CA SER A 102 -26.16 13.70 -5.19
C SER A 102 -26.03 15.18 -4.78
N ARG A 103 -27.03 15.77 -4.13
CA ARG A 103 -27.05 17.20 -3.78
C ARG A 103 -27.12 17.47 -2.29
N GLY A 104 -27.48 16.46 -1.49
CA GLY A 104 -27.61 16.63 -0.05
C GLY A 104 -28.32 15.46 0.63
N LEU A 105 -28.59 15.66 1.91
CA LEU A 105 -29.24 14.71 2.80
C LEU A 105 -30.60 15.27 3.19
N TYR A 106 -31.64 14.51 2.93
CA TYR A 106 -33.01 14.87 3.35
C TYR A 106 -33.41 14.01 4.54
N ARG A 107 -34.05 14.64 5.53
CA ARG A 107 -34.66 13.97 6.67
C ARG A 107 -36.15 14.30 6.71
N LEU A 108 -36.96 13.33 6.44
CA LEU A 108 -38.42 13.36 6.63
C LEU A 108 -38.72 12.81 8.03
N ASP A 109 -39.43 13.59 8.83
CA ASP A 109 -39.75 13.15 10.20
C ASP A 109 -40.79 12.03 10.24
N ALA A 110 -40.92 11.46 11.43
CA ALA A 110 -41.84 10.35 11.66
C ALA A 110 -43.32 10.71 11.44
N SER A 111 -43.75 11.96 11.34
CA SER A 111 -45.11 12.32 10.97
C SER A 111 -45.39 12.04 9.48
N GLY A 112 -44.37 12.06 8.67
CA GLY A 112 -44.49 12.00 7.20
C GLY A 112 -44.95 13.31 6.58
N ASP A 113 -44.95 14.41 7.34
CA ASP A 113 -45.25 15.73 6.79
C ASP A 113 -44.07 16.22 5.91
N LEU A 114 -44.31 16.28 4.61
CA LEU A 114 -43.31 16.73 3.63
C LEU A 114 -42.88 18.17 3.83
N ARG A 115 -43.70 19.01 4.52
CA ARG A 115 -43.36 20.39 4.84
C ARG A 115 -42.32 20.51 5.95
N ALA A 116 -42.25 19.49 6.81
CA ALA A 116 -41.29 19.38 7.91
C ALA A 116 -39.94 18.78 7.47
N THR A 117 -39.80 18.40 6.19
CA THR A 117 -38.57 17.79 5.68
C THR A 117 -37.40 18.77 5.81
N LYS A 118 -36.31 18.30 6.46
CA LYS A 118 -35.05 19.03 6.56
C LYS A 118 -34.11 18.59 5.46
N CYS A 119 -33.47 19.57 4.80
CA CYS A 119 -32.43 19.31 3.81
C CYS A 119 -31.09 19.83 4.34
N PHE A 120 -30.12 18.93 4.45
CA PHE A 120 -28.75 19.23 4.87
C PHE A 120 -27.84 19.22 3.64
N THR A 121 -27.07 20.29 3.49
CA THR A 121 -26.10 20.46 2.41
C THR A 121 -24.79 20.98 3.00
N GLN A 122 -23.73 20.99 2.23
CA GLN A 122 -22.47 21.60 2.64
C GLN A 122 -22.62 23.09 3.03
N ARG A 123 -23.63 23.79 2.50
CA ARG A 123 -23.86 25.23 2.76
C ARG A 123 -24.52 25.50 4.09
N ASN A 124 -25.32 24.58 4.60
CA ASN A 124 -26.13 24.78 5.82
C ASN A 124 -25.82 23.81 6.94
N SER A 125 -24.82 22.93 6.75
CA SER A 125 -24.40 21.95 7.73
C SER A 125 -22.91 21.59 7.53
N HIS A 126 -22.35 20.77 8.42
CA HIS A 126 -20.99 20.23 8.27
C HIS A 126 -20.94 18.95 7.39
N LEU A 127 -21.92 18.78 6.50
CA LEU A 127 -21.95 17.65 5.58
C LEU A 127 -20.77 17.76 4.59
N PRO A 128 -19.91 16.72 4.43
CA PRO A 128 -18.86 16.72 3.42
C PRO A 128 -19.45 16.81 2.01
N GLN A 129 -18.64 17.29 1.08
CA GLN A 129 -19.06 17.44 -0.33
C GLN A 129 -19.21 16.07 -1.01
N GLY A 130 -20.10 16.01 -2.00
CA GLY A 130 -20.26 14.88 -2.92
C GLY A 130 -21.52 14.05 -2.65
N ASN A 131 -21.59 12.94 -3.37
CA ASN A 131 -22.70 12.00 -3.27
C ASN A 131 -22.71 11.32 -1.90
N ILE A 132 -23.90 11.02 -1.38
CA ILE A 132 -24.09 10.29 -0.14
C ILE A 132 -24.40 8.85 -0.50
N TYR A 133 -23.48 7.91 -0.20
CA TYR A 133 -23.57 6.53 -0.64
C TYR A 133 -24.17 5.58 0.40
N GLU A 134 -23.98 5.88 1.70
CA GLU A 134 -24.52 5.07 2.79
C GLU A 134 -24.97 5.96 3.96
N ILE A 135 -26.02 5.54 4.63
CA ILE A 135 -26.51 6.09 5.88
C ILE A 135 -26.80 4.93 6.81
N PHE A 136 -26.03 4.83 7.88
CA PHE A 136 -26.16 3.75 8.87
C PHE A 136 -26.45 4.34 10.24
N PHE A 137 -27.38 3.77 10.99
CA PHE A 137 -27.68 4.16 12.39
C PHE A 137 -27.20 3.06 13.32
N ASP A 138 -26.23 3.39 14.18
CA ASP A 138 -25.71 2.44 15.15
C ASP A 138 -26.67 2.24 16.35
N SER A 139 -26.33 1.29 17.21
CA SER A 139 -27.14 0.94 18.38
C SER A 139 -27.24 2.06 19.42
N THR A 140 -26.41 3.08 19.35
CA THR A 140 -26.52 4.28 20.20
C THR A 140 -27.45 5.34 19.59
N GLY A 141 -27.87 5.16 18.34
CA GLY A 141 -28.69 6.13 17.59
C GLY A 141 -27.88 7.18 16.84
N ARG A 142 -26.53 7.08 16.80
CA ARG A 142 -25.72 7.91 15.92
C ARG A 142 -25.95 7.52 14.46
N GLY A 143 -26.12 8.50 13.62
CA GLY A 143 -26.20 8.32 12.19
C GLY A 143 -24.84 8.51 11.52
N TRP A 144 -24.34 7.52 10.83
CA TRP A 144 -23.13 7.56 10.04
C TRP A 144 -23.48 7.93 8.61
N ILE A 145 -22.89 8.96 8.06
CA ILE A 145 -23.20 9.48 6.73
C ILE A 145 -21.94 9.38 5.88
N CYS A 146 -21.94 8.43 4.96
CA CYS A 146 -20.80 8.15 4.08
C CYS A 146 -20.93 8.96 2.78
N THR A 147 -20.03 9.89 2.58
CA THR A 147 -20.00 10.71 1.37
C THR A 147 -18.84 10.36 0.45
N GLU A 148 -18.81 10.95 -0.73
CA GLU A 148 -17.72 10.76 -1.69
C GLU A 148 -16.37 11.26 -1.16
N THR A 149 -16.37 12.28 -0.33
CA THR A 149 -15.16 12.95 0.15
C THR A 149 -14.85 12.68 1.62
N GLY A 150 -15.70 11.91 2.32
CA GLY A 150 -15.45 11.57 3.71
C GLY A 150 -16.69 11.13 4.47
N LEU A 151 -16.52 10.96 5.76
CA LEU A 151 -17.50 10.49 6.71
C LEU A 151 -17.98 11.63 7.61
N ALA A 152 -19.28 11.67 7.89
CA ALA A 152 -19.87 12.53 8.90
C ALA A 152 -20.75 11.73 9.87
N ILE A 153 -20.99 12.30 11.03
CA ILE A 153 -21.82 11.71 12.09
C ILE A 153 -23.00 12.65 12.38
N TRP A 154 -24.21 12.10 12.36
CA TRP A 154 -25.37 12.71 12.96
C TRP A 154 -25.43 12.32 14.44
N ASP A 155 -25.33 13.28 15.35
CA ASP A 155 -25.31 13.06 16.80
C ASP A 155 -26.69 13.14 17.49
N GLY A 156 -27.75 13.23 16.70
CA GLY A 156 -29.12 13.44 17.16
C GLY A 156 -29.60 14.90 16.99
N SER A 157 -28.68 15.85 16.88
CA SER A 157 -28.98 17.29 16.77
C SER A 157 -28.36 17.94 15.54
N MET A 158 -27.11 17.60 15.23
CA MET A 158 -26.36 18.21 14.13
C MET A 158 -25.42 17.19 13.43
N ILE A 159 -24.98 17.55 12.25
CA ILE A 159 -23.97 16.80 11.49
C ILE A 159 -22.57 17.26 11.91
N ARG A 160 -21.68 16.32 12.22
CA ARG A 160 -20.31 16.55 12.66
C ARG A 160 -19.32 15.81 11.77
N THR A 161 -18.12 16.36 11.62
CA THR A 161 -17.00 15.75 10.90
C THR A 161 -15.77 15.55 11.79
N ASP A 162 -15.93 15.70 13.09
CA ASP A 162 -14.95 15.46 14.15
C ASP A 162 -15.35 14.25 15.01
N GLY A 163 -14.49 13.88 15.95
CA GLY A 163 -14.74 12.75 16.86
C GLY A 163 -14.34 11.39 16.30
N PHE A 164 -13.56 11.35 15.21
CA PHE A 164 -13.00 10.11 14.67
C PHE A 164 -11.71 9.72 15.41
N PRO A 165 -11.41 8.41 15.53
CA PRO A 165 -10.21 7.95 16.20
C PRO A 165 -8.95 8.39 15.48
N GLN A 166 -7.83 8.46 16.24
CA GLN A 166 -6.52 8.72 15.67
C GLN A 166 -6.16 7.59 14.68
N GLY A 167 -5.74 7.95 13.47
CA GLY A 167 -5.46 6.99 12.39
C GLY A 167 -6.66 6.69 11.49
N PHE A 168 -7.87 7.13 11.86
CA PHE A 168 -9.01 7.06 10.97
C PHE A 168 -8.89 8.13 9.87
N VAL A 169 -8.85 7.68 8.62
CA VAL A 169 -8.80 8.60 7.48
C VAL A 169 -10.23 9.01 7.11
N ASN A 170 -10.77 10.00 7.81
CA ASN A 170 -12.12 10.51 7.59
C ASN A 170 -12.35 11.14 6.19
N LYS A 171 -11.29 11.33 5.42
CA LYS A 171 -11.32 11.89 4.05
C LYS A 171 -11.34 10.81 2.96
N GLN A 172 -11.45 9.53 3.32
CA GLN A 172 -11.63 8.48 2.33
C GLN A 172 -13.11 8.12 2.20
N LYS A 173 -13.48 7.65 1.02
CA LYS A 173 -14.82 7.15 0.75
C LYS A 173 -15.05 5.84 1.48
N ILE A 174 -16.03 5.81 2.36
CA ILE A 174 -16.54 4.59 3.00
C ILE A 174 -17.75 4.13 2.19
N ARG A 175 -17.78 2.85 1.85
CA ARG A 175 -18.83 2.24 1.02
C ARG A 175 -19.97 1.70 1.84
N ASP A 176 -19.65 1.12 3.00
CA ASP A 176 -20.62 0.48 3.87
C ASP A 176 -20.13 0.57 5.31
N ILE A 177 -21.07 0.58 6.26
CA ILE A 177 -20.82 0.50 7.69
C ILE A 177 -21.81 -0.50 8.27
N PHE A 178 -21.30 -1.39 9.11
CA PHE A 178 -22.09 -2.43 9.75
C PHE A 178 -21.76 -2.50 11.25
N GLU A 179 -22.76 -2.76 12.09
CA GLU A 179 -22.63 -3.07 13.51
C GLU A 179 -23.07 -4.51 13.76
N ASP A 180 -22.20 -5.32 14.39
CA ASP A 180 -22.54 -6.67 14.81
C ASP A 180 -23.30 -6.67 16.15
N ARG A 181 -23.82 -7.82 16.57
CA ARG A 181 -24.54 -7.99 17.84
C ARG A 181 -23.68 -7.71 19.07
N ASN A 182 -22.35 -7.76 18.94
CA ASN A 182 -21.38 -7.47 20.00
C ASN A 182 -21.01 -5.98 20.03
N HIS A 183 -21.72 -5.16 19.25
CA HIS A 183 -21.50 -3.73 19.15
C HIS A 183 -20.11 -3.36 18.57
N ASN A 184 -19.54 -4.19 17.71
CA ASN A 184 -18.41 -3.81 16.90
C ASN A 184 -18.89 -3.14 15.61
N LEU A 185 -18.28 -2.03 15.29
CA LEU A 185 -18.47 -1.32 14.03
C LEU A 185 -17.43 -1.79 13.01
N TYR A 186 -17.89 -2.06 11.82
CA TYR A 186 -17.07 -2.41 10.67
C TYR A 186 -17.21 -1.34 9.60
N PHE A 187 -16.08 -0.83 9.11
CA PHE A 187 -16.02 0.21 8.09
C PHE A 187 -15.41 -0.38 6.83
N LEU A 188 -16.14 -0.35 5.74
CA LEU A 188 -15.71 -0.85 4.43
C LEU A 188 -15.30 0.33 3.55
N PRO A 189 -14.01 0.63 3.41
CA PRO A 189 -13.55 1.71 2.56
C PRO A 189 -13.63 1.33 1.07
N ASP A 190 -13.71 2.33 0.20
CA ASP A 190 -13.61 2.13 -1.26
C ASP A 190 -12.25 1.56 -1.68
N ARG A 191 -11.22 1.86 -0.90
CA ARG A 191 -9.85 1.37 -1.08
C ARG A 191 -9.20 1.13 0.27
N GLY A 192 -8.58 -0.02 0.42
CA GLY A 192 -7.92 -0.40 1.67
C GLY A 192 -8.65 -1.51 2.40
N ASP A 193 -8.19 -1.80 3.61
CA ASP A 193 -8.70 -2.90 4.39
C ASP A 193 -9.96 -2.52 5.16
N ILE A 194 -10.86 -3.50 5.38
CA ILE A 194 -11.95 -3.36 6.34
C ILE A 194 -11.34 -3.01 7.70
N CYS A 195 -11.89 -2.00 8.35
CA CYS A 195 -11.51 -1.65 9.71
C CYS A 195 -12.62 -1.99 10.69
N ARG A 196 -12.23 -2.44 11.87
CA ARG A 196 -13.13 -2.70 12.99
C ARG A 196 -12.88 -1.73 14.12
N SER A 197 -13.92 -1.35 14.84
CA SER A 197 -13.83 -0.58 16.09
C SER A 197 -14.98 -0.95 17.04
N ASN A 198 -14.82 -0.62 18.32
CA ASN A 198 -15.94 -0.58 19.24
C ASN A 198 -16.81 0.67 19.00
N LEU A 199 -17.98 0.75 19.66
CA LEU A 199 -18.87 1.93 19.57
C LEU A 199 -18.24 3.22 20.08
N GLN A 200 -17.29 3.15 21.01
CA GLN A 200 -16.59 4.30 21.57
C GLN A 200 -15.45 4.79 20.67
N LEU A 201 -15.13 4.06 19.59
CA LEU A 201 -14.07 4.34 18.63
C LEU A 201 -12.65 4.39 19.26
N THR A 202 -12.42 3.59 20.31
CA THR A 202 -11.15 3.57 21.05
C THR A 202 -10.17 2.49 20.58
N ASP A 203 -10.64 1.49 19.82
CA ASP A 203 -9.85 0.33 19.35
C ASP A 203 -9.87 0.17 17.82
N PHE A 204 -9.88 1.27 17.10
CA PHE A 204 -9.92 1.26 15.64
C PHE A 204 -8.67 0.59 15.03
N ALA A 205 -8.88 -0.49 14.29
CA ALA A 205 -7.81 -1.26 13.67
C ALA A 205 -8.27 -1.99 12.40
N PRO A 206 -7.36 -2.30 11.47
CA PRO A 206 -7.66 -3.19 10.33
C PRO A 206 -8.14 -4.56 10.81
N LEU A 207 -9.14 -5.11 10.13
CA LEU A 207 -9.69 -6.42 10.43
C LEU A 207 -8.66 -7.50 10.10
N LYS A 208 -8.36 -8.34 11.10
CA LYS A 208 -7.42 -9.47 10.97
C LYS A 208 -8.18 -10.77 10.70
N GLY A 209 -7.45 -11.79 10.23
CA GLY A 209 -8.01 -13.13 10.04
C GLY A 209 -8.71 -13.37 8.70
N ILE A 210 -8.67 -12.40 7.79
CA ILE A 210 -9.13 -12.51 6.40
C ILE A 210 -7.97 -12.24 5.44
N SER A 211 -8.04 -12.78 4.22
CA SER A 211 -7.00 -12.53 3.22
C SER A 211 -6.99 -11.06 2.78
N ALA A 212 -5.82 -10.52 2.47
CA ALA A 212 -5.68 -9.15 1.99
C ALA A 212 -6.47 -8.90 0.69
N ALA A 213 -6.54 -9.89 -0.18
CA ALA A 213 -7.29 -9.78 -1.43
C ALA A 213 -8.80 -9.62 -1.17
N THR A 214 -9.38 -10.47 -0.32
CA THR A 214 -10.80 -10.38 0.07
C THR A 214 -11.08 -9.10 0.84
N ASN A 215 -10.18 -8.73 1.75
CA ASN A 215 -10.33 -7.55 2.57
C ASN A 215 -10.45 -6.27 1.73
N ARG A 216 -9.61 -6.15 0.69
CA ARG A 216 -9.62 -4.99 -0.23
C ARG A 216 -10.74 -4.99 -1.26
N ALA A 217 -11.30 -6.14 -1.55
CA ALA A 217 -12.37 -6.31 -2.55
C ALA A 217 -13.76 -6.47 -1.92
N ALA A 218 -13.90 -6.26 -0.62
CA ALA A 218 -15.16 -6.39 0.09
C ALA A 218 -16.21 -5.40 -0.41
N THR A 219 -17.42 -5.89 -0.60
CA THR A 219 -18.55 -5.12 -1.11
C THR A 219 -19.64 -4.90 -0.08
N PHE A 220 -19.80 -5.82 0.86
CA PHE A 220 -20.71 -5.71 2.01
C PHE A 220 -20.22 -6.58 3.16
N ILE A 221 -20.73 -6.30 4.36
CA ILE A 221 -20.63 -7.15 5.53
C ILE A 221 -22.02 -7.26 6.18
N SER A 222 -22.36 -8.44 6.67
CA SER A 222 -23.60 -8.70 7.39
C SER A 222 -23.39 -9.79 8.42
N GLU A 223 -24.28 -9.90 9.38
CA GLU A 223 -24.26 -10.93 10.42
C GLU A 223 -25.50 -11.81 10.32
N ASP A 224 -25.35 -13.10 10.49
CA ASP A 224 -26.49 -14.02 10.56
C ASP A 224 -27.08 -14.15 11.98
N ALA A 225 -28.10 -15.00 12.12
CA ALA A 225 -28.78 -15.21 13.40
C ALA A 225 -27.87 -15.81 14.47
N ASP A 226 -26.78 -16.47 14.10
CA ASP A 226 -25.83 -17.11 15.03
C ASP A 226 -24.65 -16.22 15.39
N GLY A 227 -24.54 -15.03 14.77
CA GLY A 227 -23.44 -14.11 14.98
C GLY A 227 -22.26 -14.34 14.05
N MET A 228 -22.44 -15.17 13.02
CA MET A 228 -21.43 -15.32 11.98
C MET A 228 -21.50 -14.14 11.02
N LEU A 229 -20.37 -13.57 10.74
CA LEU A 229 -20.23 -12.50 9.76
C LEU A 229 -20.12 -13.09 8.35
N TRP A 230 -20.84 -12.48 7.43
CA TRP A 230 -20.82 -12.80 6.01
C TRP A 230 -20.27 -11.62 5.23
N ILE A 231 -19.15 -11.81 4.58
CA ILE A 231 -18.46 -10.76 3.82
C ILE A 231 -18.52 -11.14 2.34
N GLY A 232 -19.22 -10.33 1.56
CA GLY A 232 -19.22 -10.45 0.12
C GLY A 232 -18.06 -9.67 -0.48
N SER A 233 -17.51 -10.19 -1.57
CA SER A 233 -16.42 -9.55 -2.29
C SER A 233 -16.56 -9.75 -3.80
N GLU A 234 -15.67 -9.15 -4.58
CA GLU A 234 -15.55 -9.44 -6.00
C GLU A 234 -14.96 -10.84 -6.28
N MET A 235 -14.52 -11.55 -5.24
CA MET A 235 -13.88 -12.87 -5.35
C MET A 235 -14.74 -14.01 -4.79
N GLY A 236 -15.87 -13.73 -4.14
CA GLY A 236 -16.77 -14.72 -3.55
C GLY A 236 -17.38 -14.25 -2.25
N LEU A 237 -17.98 -15.19 -1.53
CA LEU A 237 -18.65 -14.97 -0.24
C LEU A 237 -17.87 -15.68 0.88
N MET A 238 -17.59 -14.98 1.95
CA MET A 238 -16.84 -15.50 3.08
C MET A 238 -17.68 -15.53 4.34
N GLN A 239 -17.59 -16.63 5.08
CA GLN A 239 -18.08 -16.78 6.45
C GLN A 239 -16.93 -16.54 7.44
N PHE A 240 -17.14 -15.64 8.41
CA PHE A 240 -16.11 -15.17 9.32
C PHE A 240 -16.66 -15.14 10.76
N ASP A 241 -15.91 -15.64 11.73
CA ASP A 241 -16.32 -15.73 13.14
C ASP A 241 -15.92 -14.53 14.00
N GLY A 242 -15.41 -13.47 13.40
CA GLY A 242 -14.85 -12.31 14.09
C GLY A 242 -13.35 -12.40 14.37
N GLN A 243 -12.73 -13.56 14.17
CA GLN A 243 -11.30 -13.80 14.39
C GLN A 243 -10.60 -14.40 13.16
N LYS A 244 -11.25 -15.33 12.48
CA LYS A 244 -10.73 -16.01 11.31
C LYS A 244 -11.82 -16.35 10.30
N THR A 245 -11.44 -16.52 9.05
CA THR A 245 -12.31 -17.09 8.04
C THR A 245 -12.57 -18.57 8.33
N LEU A 246 -13.83 -18.96 8.37
CA LEU A 246 -14.26 -20.34 8.59
C LEU A 246 -14.49 -21.05 7.26
N ARG A 247 -15.13 -20.39 6.31
CA ARG A 247 -15.48 -20.96 5.01
C ARG A 247 -15.52 -19.88 3.94
N TYR A 248 -15.18 -20.28 2.74
CA TYR A 248 -15.26 -19.45 1.54
C TYR A 248 -16.18 -20.13 0.53
N PHE A 249 -17.07 -19.37 -0.09
CA PHE A 249 -18.02 -19.83 -1.08
C PHE A 249 -17.76 -19.17 -2.42
N SER A 250 -17.78 -19.98 -3.45
CA SER A 250 -17.50 -19.58 -4.84
C SER A 250 -18.50 -20.24 -5.80
N LEU A 251 -18.27 -20.12 -7.09
CA LEU A 251 -19.01 -20.85 -8.13
C LEU A 251 -19.12 -22.35 -7.84
N SER A 252 -18.07 -22.95 -7.30
CA SER A 252 -18.04 -24.39 -6.94
C SER A 252 -19.03 -24.77 -5.84
N ASP A 253 -19.40 -23.82 -5.01
CA ASP A 253 -20.39 -24.04 -3.93
C ASP A 253 -21.82 -23.71 -4.40
N GLY A 254 -22.02 -23.47 -5.70
CA GLY A 254 -23.32 -23.19 -6.31
C GLY A 254 -23.69 -21.71 -6.38
N LEU A 255 -22.74 -20.81 -6.14
CA LEU A 255 -22.99 -19.39 -6.40
C LEU A 255 -23.10 -19.16 -7.92
N PRO A 256 -24.02 -18.31 -8.40
CA PRO A 256 -24.11 -17.99 -9.82
C PRO A 256 -22.95 -17.15 -10.34
N SER A 257 -22.24 -16.48 -9.45
CA SER A 257 -21.02 -15.70 -9.71
C SER A 257 -20.25 -15.45 -8.44
N ASN A 258 -18.91 -15.30 -8.54
CA ASN A 258 -18.07 -14.86 -7.41
C ASN A 258 -18.20 -13.36 -7.13
N VAL A 259 -18.68 -12.55 -8.07
CA VAL A 259 -18.69 -11.09 -7.98
C VAL A 259 -19.95 -10.60 -7.27
N PHE A 260 -19.84 -10.28 -6.00
CA PHE A 260 -20.89 -9.63 -5.24
C PHE A 260 -20.89 -8.12 -5.48
N THR A 261 -22.08 -7.53 -5.43
CA THR A 261 -22.30 -6.10 -5.68
C THR A 261 -22.46 -5.35 -4.35
N PHE A 262 -22.36 -4.03 -4.36
CA PHE A 262 -22.67 -3.17 -3.21
C PHE A 262 -24.19 -3.12 -2.98
N CYS A 263 -24.76 -4.27 -2.65
CA CYS A 263 -26.17 -4.44 -2.32
C CYS A 263 -26.24 -4.99 -0.89
N ASN A 264 -26.67 -4.18 0.06
CA ASN A 264 -26.76 -4.60 1.45
C ASN A 264 -27.62 -5.86 1.57
N PRO A 265 -27.12 -6.90 2.25
CA PRO A 265 -27.86 -8.13 2.47
C PRO A 265 -29.17 -7.89 3.22
N VAL A 266 -30.20 -8.64 2.87
CA VAL A 266 -31.48 -8.61 3.56
C VAL A 266 -31.75 -9.97 4.19
N ARG A 267 -32.11 -9.97 5.47
CA ARG A 267 -32.58 -11.18 6.15
C ARG A 267 -34.02 -11.47 5.78
N GLY A 268 -34.27 -12.71 5.35
CA GLY A 268 -35.61 -13.23 5.19
C GLY A 268 -36.20 -13.71 6.56
N GLU A 269 -37.51 -13.91 6.57
CA GLU A 269 -38.23 -14.36 7.77
C GLU A 269 -37.77 -15.73 8.30
N ASN A 270 -37.28 -16.61 7.43
CA ASN A 270 -36.75 -17.93 7.79
C ASN A 270 -35.27 -17.92 8.21
N GLY A 271 -34.67 -16.73 8.39
CA GLY A 271 -33.25 -16.57 8.70
C GLY A 271 -32.34 -16.65 7.50
N ASP A 272 -32.85 -16.83 6.29
CA ASP A 272 -32.07 -16.80 5.04
C ASP A 272 -31.44 -15.43 4.82
N LEU A 273 -30.30 -15.40 4.15
CA LEU A 273 -29.72 -14.16 3.64
C LEU A 273 -29.98 -14.03 2.13
N TRP A 274 -30.48 -12.87 1.77
CA TRP A 274 -30.68 -12.48 0.36
C TRP A 274 -29.60 -11.49 -0.05
N LEU A 275 -28.81 -11.88 -1.05
CA LEU A 275 -27.58 -11.21 -1.44
C LEU A 275 -27.66 -10.81 -2.91
N GLY A 276 -27.10 -9.67 -3.25
CA GLY A 276 -26.96 -9.23 -4.62
C GLY A 276 -25.61 -9.59 -5.24
N ASN A 277 -25.62 -10.24 -6.39
CA ASN A 277 -24.41 -10.38 -7.17
C ASN A 277 -24.60 -9.86 -8.62
N ASN A 278 -23.55 -9.92 -9.44
CA ASN A 278 -23.60 -9.41 -10.82
C ASN A 278 -24.50 -10.25 -11.75
N GLN A 279 -24.81 -11.49 -11.40
CA GLN A 279 -25.71 -12.38 -12.16
C GLN A 279 -27.16 -12.36 -11.64
N GLY A 280 -27.42 -11.79 -10.47
CA GLY A 280 -28.77 -11.66 -9.93
C GLY A 280 -28.89 -11.72 -8.41
N LEU A 281 -30.00 -12.26 -7.95
CA LEU A 281 -30.34 -12.42 -6.53
C LEU A 281 -29.96 -13.82 -6.06
N VAL A 282 -29.18 -13.89 -4.98
CA VAL A 282 -28.78 -15.13 -4.32
C VAL A 282 -29.53 -15.26 -3.01
N ARG A 283 -30.18 -16.40 -2.80
CA ARG A 283 -30.73 -16.80 -1.52
C ARG A 283 -29.79 -17.79 -0.85
N LEU A 284 -29.26 -17.43 0.29
CA LEU A 284 -28.40 -18.28 1.09
C LEU A 284 -29.23 -18.94 2.20
N ASP A 285 -29.47 -20.23 2.06
CA ASP A 285 -30.19 -21.06 3.06
C ASP A 285 -29.20 -21.49 4.16
N LEU A 286 -29.14 -20.71 5.23
CA LEU A 286 -28.19 -20.94 6.33
C LEU A 286 -28.44 -22.24 7.09
N ASN A 287 -29.70 -22.71 7.16
CA ASN A 287 -30.01 -23.97 7.84
C ASN A 287 -29.43 -25.16 7.08
N ARG A 288 -29.45 -25.11 5.75
CA ARG A 288 -28.88 -26.15 4.90
C ARG A 288 -27.37 -26.18 4.96
N LEU A 289 -26.73 -25.01 5.00
CA LEU A 289 -25.27 -24.89 5.07
C LEU A 289 -24.65 -25.41 6.37
N ARG A 290 -25.41 -25.48 7.47
CA ARG A 290 -24.95 -26.01 8.75
C ARG A 290 -24.76 -27.54 8.73
N GLY A 291 -25.38 -28.25 7.80
CA GLY A 291 -25.37 -29.72 7.71
C GLY A 291 -24.27 -30.32 6.85
N GLU A 292 -23.58 -29.52 6.05
CA GLU A 292 -22.62 -30.03 5.05
C GLU A 292 -21.17 -29.86 5.53
N ALA A 293 -20.63 -30.90 6.21
CA ALA A 293 -19.19 -31.05 6.35
C ALA A 293 -18.63 -31.53 5.00
N SER A 294 -18.05 -30.64 4.21
CA SER A 294 -17.38 -31.01 2.96
C SER A 294 -16.09 -31.76 3.29
N LEU A 295 -15.98 -33.02 2.85
CA LEU A 295 -14.74 -33.76 2.78
C LEU A 295 -13.91 -33.20 1.62
N LYS A 296 -13.24 -32.07 1.85
CA LYS A 296 -12.34 -31.49 0.84
C LYS A 296 -10.99 -32.22 0.88
N SER A 297 -10.49 -32.66 -0.28
CA SER A 297 -9.13 -33.12 -0.42
C SER A 297 -8.14 -32.00 -0.13
N LEU A 298 -6.97 -32.31 0.42
CA LEU A 298 -5.95 -31.29 0.66
C LEU A 298 -5.37 -30.78 -0.67
N PRO A 299 -5.13 -29.47 -0.81
CA PRO A 299 -4.40 -28.95 -1.96
C PRO A 299 -2.94 -29.38 -1.87
N GLU A 300 -2.42 -29.96 -2.94
CA GLU A 300 -1.04 -30.44 -3.01
C GLU A 300 -0.29 -29.84 -4.19
N LEU A 301 1.05 -29.74 -4.06
CA LEU A 301 1.89 -29.41 -5.19
C LEU A 301 2.04 -30.63 -6.11
N THR A 302 1.79 -30.44 -7.38
CA THR A 302 1.95 -31.44 -8.43
C THR A 302 3.26 -31.31 -9.18
N GLU A 303 3.85 -30.10 -9.17
CA GLU A 303 5.12 -29.83 -9.83
C GLU A 303 5.82 -28.64 -9.15
N ILE A 304 7.14 -28.70 -9.10
CA ILE A 304 8.02 -27.61 -8.71
C ILE A 304 9.07 -27.45 -9.80
N ALA A 305 9.17 -26.29 -10.42
CA ALA A 305 10.23 -25.98 -11.34
C ALA A 305 11.06 -24.79 -10.86
N SER A 306 12.35 -24.85 -11.13
CA SER A 306 13.26 -23.73 -10.95
C SER A 306 13.87 -23.34 -12.29
N ASN A 307 13.83 -22.04 -12.63
CA ASN A 307 14.28 -21.51 -13.93
C ASN A 307 13.73 -22.31 -15.13
N GLY A 308 12.47 -22.76 -15.03
CA GLY A 308 11.78 -23.53 -16.06
C GLY A 308 12.17 -25.03 -16.15
N ARG A 309 13.00 -25.53 -15.23
CA ARG A 309 13.37 -26.95 -15.15
C ARG A 309 12.72 -27.60 -13.94
N SER A 310 12.11 -28.77 -14.12
CA SER A 310 11.54 -29.54 -13.01
C SER A 310 12.59 -29.89 -11.96
N VAL A 311 12.28 -29.60 -10.71
CA VAL A 311 13.06 -29.96 -9.54
C VAL A 311 12.22 -30.80 -8.56
N PHE A 312 11.02 -31.20 -8.95
CA PHE A 312 10.06 -31.94 -8.12
C PHE A 312 10.62 -33.28 -7.61
N SER A 313 11.45 -33.97 -8.41
CA SER A 313 12.13 -35.21 -8.02
C SER A 313 13.10 -35.02 -6.84
N ARG A 314 13.53 -33.81 -6.55
CA ARG A 314 14.39 -33.50 -5.40
C ARG A 314 13.59 -33.27 -4.10
N LEU A 315 12.26 -33.35 -4.14
CA LEU A 315 11.41 -33.19 -2.97
C LEU A 315 11.62 -34.36 -2.00
N HIS A 316 12.20 -34.10 -0.86
CA HIS A 316 12.45 -35.09 0.17
C HIS A 316 11.25 -35.22 1.11
N ARG A 317 10.71 -36.41 1.25
CA ARG A 317 9.71 -36.74 2.28
C ARG A 317 10.42 -37.01 3.60
N GLY A 318 10.51 -36.00 4.46
CA GLY A 318 10.88 -36.21 5.87
C GLY A 318 9.74 -36.84 6.67
N ARG A 319 9.99 -37.18 7.95
CA ARG A 319 8.95 -37.78 8.82
C ARG A 319 7.70 -36.94 9.01
N ARG A 320 7.74 -35.62 8.76
CA ARG A 320 6.62 -34.66 8.92
C ARG A 320 6.54 -33.57 7.88
N LEU A 321 7.55 -33.35 7.07
CA LEU A 321 7.62 -32.18 6.16
C LEU A 321 8.22 -32.58 4.81
N LEU A 322 7.69 -31.98 3.76
CA LEU A 322 8.25 -32.05 2.42
C LEU A 322 9.25 -30.91 2.27
N SER A 323 10.49 -31.21 1.87
CA SER A 323 11.53 -30.19 1.75
C SER A 323 12.32 -30.28 0.46
N ILE A 324 12.78 -29.16 -0.08
CA ILE A 324 13.63 -29.07 -1.26
C ILE A 324 14.79 -28.11 -1.05
N ASP A 325 15.99 -28.54 -1.41
CA ASP A 325 17.20 -27.71 -1.44
C ASP A 325 17.51 -27.29 -2.88
N LEU A 326 17.69 -25.99 -3.07
CA LEU A 326 17.99 -25.35 -4.34
C LEU A 326 19.32 -24.60 -4.26
N ASP A 327 20.01 -24.51 -5.39
CA ASP A 327 21.23 -23.75 -5.50
C ASP A 327 20.92 -22.24 -5.66
N SER A 328 21.91 -21.40 -5.38
CA SER A 328 21.75 -19.93 -5.45
C SER A 328 21.28 -19.38 -6.80
N LYS A 329 21.51 -20.11 -7.88
CA LYS A 329 21.05 -19.76 -9.24
C LYS A 329 19.65 -20.28 -9.56
N GLU A 330 19.10 -21.13 -8.71
CA GLU A 330 17.78 -21.74 -8.88
C GLU A 330 16.71 -20.94 -8.12
N ASN A 331 16.66 -19.64 -8.31
CA ASN A 331 15.92 -18.67 -7.53
C ASN A 331 14.61 -18.15 -8.17
N ASN A 332 14.30 -18.62 -9.38
CA ASN A 332 12.98 -18.37 -9.99
C ASN A 332 12.15 -19.64 -9.87
N LEU A 333 11.18 -19.63 -8.96
CA LEU A 333 10.35 -20.78 -8.67
C LEU A 333 9.00 -20.70 -9.36
N THR A 334 8.56 -21.81 -9.90
CA THR A 334 7.19 -22.01 -10.35
C THR A 334 6.65 -23.27 -9.70
N LEU A 335 5.54 -23.11 -8.99
CA LEU A 335 4.87 -24.14 -8.23
C LEU A 335 3.52 -24.43 -8.89
N TRP A 336 3.23 -25.67 -9.25
CA TRP A 336 1.91 -26.07 -9.72
C TRP A 336 1.21 -26.80 -8.60
N HIS A 337 -0.03 -26.44 -8.37
CA HIS A 337 -0.89 -27.10 -7.39
C HIS A 337 -2.12 -27.67 -8.06
N ALA A 338 -2.65 -28.72 -7.46
CA ALA A 338 -3.96 -29.26 -7.77
C ALA A 338 -4.76 -29.49 -6.49
N ASN A 339 -6.04 -29.25 -6.62
CA ASN A 339 -7.05 -29.71 -5.66
C ASN A 339 -7.62 -31.00 -6.24
N PHE A 340 -7.44 -32.14 -5.58
CA PHE A 340 -7.94 -33.42 -6.05
C PHE A 340 -9.46 -33.57 -5.83
N ASP A 341 -10.20 -32.46 -6.00
CA ASP A 341 -11.64 -32.48 -6.04
C ASP A 341 -12.09 -32.64 -7.50
N TYR A 342 -12.60 -33.82 -7.82
CA TYR A 342 -13.01 -34.19 -9.17
C TYR A 342 -14.40 -33.66 -9.55
N ILE A 343 -15.13 -33.00 -8.63
CA ILE A 343 -16.49 -32.52 -8.88
C ILE A 343 -16.42 -31.16 -9.59
N GLN A 344 -15.57 -30.25 -9.14
CA GLN A 344 -15.37 -28.93 -9.78
C GLN A 344 -13.95 -28.40 -9.52
N PRO A 345 -12.95 -28.92 -10.21
CA PRO A 345 -11.55 -28.60 -9.91
C PRO A 345 -11.14 -27.17 -10.28
N GLU A 346 -11.83 -26.53 -11.23
CA GLU A 346 -11.45 -25.21 -11.75
C GLU A 346 -11.94 -24.04 -10.89
N ASP A 347 -12.98 -24.23 -10.08
CA ASP A 347 -13.65 -23.17 -9.34
C ASP A 347 -13.25 -23.07 -7.87
N GLN A 348 -12.43 -23.99 -7.38
CA GLN A 348 -12.01 -23.96 -5.99
C GLN A 348 -11.01 -22.86 -5.72
N MET A 349 -11.26 -22.10 -4.66
CA MET A 349 -10.36 -21.06 -4.19
C MET A 349 -9.31 -21.64 -3.23
N VAL A 350 -8.05 -21.34 -3.48
CA VAL A 350 -6.95 -21.62 -2.56
C VAL A 350 -6.30 -20.33 -2.08
N GLU A 351 -5.79 -20.38 -0.87
CA GLU A 351 -4.89 -19.37 -0.33
C GLU A 351 -3.49 -19.95 -0.27
N TYR A 352 -2.50 -19.16 -0.64
CA TYR A 352 -1.09 -19.55 -0.54
C TYR A 352 -0.25 -18.41 0.03
N MET A 353 0.87 -18.79 0.63
CA MET A 353 1.84 -17.85 1.19
C MET A 353 3.23 -18.49 1.20
N LEU A 354 4.24 -17.74 0.85
CA LEU A 354 5.64 -18.09 1.00
C LEU A 354 6.21 -17.39 2.23
N ASP A 355 6.19 -18.06 3.39
CA ASP A 355 6.79 -17.50 4.62
C ASP A 355 8.25 -17.13 4.39
N GLY A 356 8.64 -15.94 4.82
CA GLY A 356 9.95 -15.37 4.60
C GLY A 356 10.05 -14.50 3.34
N TYR A 357 8.95 -14.38 2.57
CA TYR A 357 8.88 -13.53 1.38
C TYR A 357 7.55 -12.75 1.31
N ASP A 358 6.41 -13.43 1.49
CA ASP A 358 5.09 -12.82 1.44
C ASP A 358 4.69 -12.27 2.81
N ASP A 359 4.08 -11.09 2.86
CA ASP A 359 3.57 -10.48 4.10
C ASP A 359 2.17 -10.98 4.46
N SER A 360 1.44 -11.58 3.52
CA SER A 360 0.05 -12.03 3.70
C SER A 360 -0.33 -13.15 2.73
N TRP A 361 -1.42 -13.84 3.07
CA TRP A 361 -2.02 -14.85 2.20
C TRP A 361 -2.55 -14.23 0.90
N THR A 362 -2.25 -14.88 -0.22
CA THR A 362 -2.74 -14.53 -1.55
C THR A 362 -3.76 -15.57 -2.00
N MET A 363 -4.90 -15.10 -2.55
CA MET A 363 -5.94 -15.98 -3.08
C MET A 363 -5.74 -16.27 -4.57
N LYS A 364 -6.10 -17.49 -4.95
CA LYS A 364 -6.08 -17.94 -6.34
C LYS A 364 -7.23 -18.90 -6.62
N THR A 365 -7.85 -18.78 -7.80
CA THR A 365 -8.89 -19.70 -8.28
C THR A 365 -8.28 -20.86 -9.05
N GLY A 366 -8.89 -22.02 -8.94
CA GLY A 366 -8.60 -23.22 -9.72
C GLY A 366 -7.25 -23.87 -9.43
N HIS A 367 -6.90 -24.83 -10.26
CA HIS A 367 -5.55 -25.38 -10.35
C HIS A 367 -4.67 -24.43 -11.19
N GLY A 368 -3.37 -24.44 -10.99
CA GLY A 368 -2.49 -23.61 -11.79
C GLY A 368 -1.13 -23.37 -11.18
N ARG A 369 -0.42 -22.43 -11.77
CA ARG A 369 0.95 -22.10 -11.36
C ARG A 369 1.01 -20.85 -10.50
N ILE A 370 1.87 -20.90 -9.51
CA ILE A 370 2.29 -19.79 -8.65
C ILE A 370 3.77 -19.56 -8.93
N SER A 371 4.17 -18.33 -9.22
CA SER A 371 5.55 -18.03 -9.60
C SER A 371 6.14 -16.96 -8.70
N TYR A 372 7.36 -17.21 -8.26
CA TYR A 372 8.21 -16.29 -7.52
C TYR A 372 9.49 -16.07 -8.32
N TYR A 373 9.92 -14.84 -8.43
CA TYR A 373 11.10 -14.47 -9.21
C TYR A 373 12.16 -13.85 -8.32
N ASP A 374 13.41 -14.19 -8.62
CA ASP A 374 14.60 -13.64 -7.97
C ASP A 374 14.58 -13.72 -6.43
N LEU A 375 14.17 -14.89 -5.91
CA LEU A 375 14.14 -15.13 -4.47
C LEU A 375 15.56 -15.04 -3.90
N PRO A 376 15.79 -14.25 -2.84
CA PRO A 376 17.08 -14.22 -2.17
C PRO A 376 17.48 -15.59 -1.59
N PRO A 377 18.77 -15.87 -1.40
CA PRO A 377 19.19 -17.03 -0.61
C PRO A 377 18.57 -16.99 0.78
N GLY A 378 17.92 -18.09 1.18
CA GLY A 378 17.17 -18.11 2.43
C GLY A 378 16.46 -19.42 2.70
N LYS A 379 15.71 -19.45 3.78
CA LYS A 379 14.80 -20.53 4.13
C LYS A 379 13.38 -19.99 4.01
N TYR A 380 12.57 -20.66 3.24
CA TYR A 380 11.20 -20.33 2.97
C TYR A 380 10.30 -21.50 3.31
N ARG A 381 9.03 -21.22 3.63
CA ARG A 381 8.00 -22.23 3.76
C ARG A 381 6.82 -21.85 2.89
N PHE A 382 6.62 -22.58 1.80
CA PHE A 382 5.43 -22.44 1.00
C PHE A 382 4.28 -23.17 1.68
N ARG A 383 3.20 -22.45 1.92
CA ARG A 383 1.96 -22.97 2.49
C ARG A 383 0.82 -22.76 1.51
N ILE A 384 -0.03 -23.76 1.39
CA ILE A 384 -1.24 -23.70 0.56
C ILE A 384 -2.38 -24.39 1.30
N ARG A 385 -3.57 -23.80 1.21
CA ARG A 385 -4.78 -24.33 1.83
C ARG A 385 -6.01 -23.94 1.03
N HIS A 386 -7.14 -24.59 1.26
CA HIS A 386 -8.42 -24.09 0.78
C HIS A 386 -8.72 -22.74 1.43
N ALA A 387 -9.31 -21.83 0.65
CA ALA A 387 -9.63 -20.50 1.13
C ALA A 387 -10.55 -20.57 2.36
N GLY A 388 -10.10 -19.94 3.45
CA GLY A 388 -10.82 -19.92 4.72
C GLY A 388 -10.77 -21.21 5.55
N ASP A 389 -10.06 -22.25 5.14
CA ASP A 389 -9.93 -23.50 5.89
C ASP A 389 -8.48 -23.77 6.35
N PRO A 390 -8.10 -23.33 7.56
CA PRO A 390 -6.77 -23.58 8.10
C PRO A 390 -6.46 -25.06 8.32
N THR A 391 -7.47 -25.94 8.41
CA THR A 391 -7.27 -27.37 8.65
C THR A 391 -6.80 -28.10 7.39
N SER A 392 -6.99 -27.51 6.23
CA SER A 392 -6.56 -28.03 4.92
C SER A 392 -5.15 -27.60 4.53
N GLU A 393 -4.37 -27.02 5.44
CA GLU A 393 -3.05 -26.49 5.13
C GLU A 393 -2.02 -27.58 4.84
N THR A 394 -1.35 -27.45 3.68
CA THR A 394 -0.17 -28.24 3.31
C THR A 394 1.05 -27.33 3.21
N GLY A 395 2.19 -27.78 3.71
CA GLY A 395 3.42 -26.98 3.78
C GLY A 395 4.62 -27.66 3.14
N TYR A 396 5.47 -26.86 2.46
CA TYR A 396 6.67 -27.28 1.76
C TYR A 396 7.84 -26.37 2.15
N ASP A 397 8.90 -26.93 2.75
CA ASP A 397 10.08 -26.17 3.10
C ASP A 397 11.01 -26.03 1.89
N ILE A 398 11.37 -24.82 1.55
CA ILE A 398 12.23 -24.49 0.41
C ILE A 398 13.47 -23.77 0.93
N ARG A 399 14.65 -24.28 0.60
CA ARG A 399 15.91 -23.67 0.96
C ARG A 399 16.70 -23.30 -0.27
N ILE A 400 17.01 -22.03 -0.43
CA ILE A 400 17.92 -21.52 -1.48
C ILE A 400 19.27 -21.26 -0.83
N ARG A 401 20.31 -21.97 -1.30
CA ARG A 401 21.66 -21.83 -0.76
C ARG A 401 22.29 -20.51 -1.18
N PRO A 402 23.11 -19.87 -0.33
CA PRO A 402 23.84 -18.68 -0.75
C PRO A 402 24.88 -19.05 -1.82
N SER A 403 25.12 -18.15 -2.77
CA SER A 403 26.22 -18.31 -3.71
C SER A 403 27.54 -18.16 -2.96
N VAL A 404 28.32 -19.21 -2.97
CA VAL A 404 29.71 -19.12 -2.51
C VAL A 404 30.51 -18.51 -3.64
N ASN A 405 30.88 -17.25 -3.52
CA ASN A 405 31.81 -16.64 -4.46
C ASN A 405 33.21 -17.22 -4.20
N LEU A 406 33.51 -18.31 -4.95
CA LEU A 406 34.78 -19.02 -4.82
C LEU A 406 35.98 -18.08 -5.00
N LEU A 407 35.83 -17.06 -5.85
CA LEU A 407 36.84 -16.03 -6.08
C LEU A 407 37.07 -15.17 -4.82
N ALA A 408 36.00 -14.80 -4.13
CA ALA A 408 36.10 -14.07 -2.85
C ALA A 408 36.73 -14.92 -1.74
N VAL A 409 36.41 -16.22 -1.70
CA VAL A 409 37.04 -17.17 -0.74
C VAL A 409 38.52 -17.32 -1.06
N ILE A 410 38.88 -17.50 -2.34
CA ILE A 410 40.28 -17.59 -2.77
C ILE A 410 41.01 -16.26 -2.45
N MET A 411 40.44 -15.12 -2.78
CA MET A 411 41.01 -13.80 -2.43
C MET A 411 41.19 -13.65 -0.92
N PHE A 412 40.21 -14.07 -0.11
CA PHE A 412 40.33 -14.04 1.35
C PHE A 412 41.45 -14.96 1.85
N LEU A 413 41.54 -16.17 1.31
CA LEU A 413 42.64 -17.08 1.64
C LEU A 413 44.01 -16.54 1.19
N CYS A 414 44.07 -15.92 0.00
CA CYS A 414 45.29 -15.24 -0.48
C CYS A 414 45.69 -14.07 0.41
N LEU A 415 44.71 -13.27 0.88
CA LEU A 415 44.96 -12.17 1.83
C LEU A 415 45.45 -12.69 3.19
N LEU A 416 44.88 -13.79 3.69
CA LEU A 416 45.37 -14.45 4.91
C LEU A 416 46.79 -15.00 4.74
N ALA A 417 47.08 -15.62 3.58
CA ALA A 417 48.42 -16.12 3.27
C ALA A 417 49.42 -14.95 3.13
N ALA A 418 49.02 -13.86 2.43
CA ALA A 418 49.84 -12.66 2.32
C ALA A 418 50.08 -11.97 3.69
N GLY A 419 49.02 -11.92 4.52
CA GLY A 419 49.13 -11.43 5.90
C GLY A 419 50.07 -12.31 6.74
N GLY A 420 49.94 -13.63 6.63
CA GLY A 420 50.82 -14.58 7.30
C GLY A 420 52.28 -14.45 6.86
N THR A 421 52.51 -14.32 5.54
CA THR A 421 53.87 -14.08 5.00
C THR A 421 54.43 -12.73 5.44
N ALA A 422 53.61 -11.67 5.46
CA ALA A 422 54.03 -10.35 5.92
C ALA A 422 54.40 -10.39 7.44
N VAL A 423 53.63 -11.08 8.28
CA VAL A 423 53.94 -11.29 9.70
C VAL A 423 55.20 -12.12 9.85
N TYR A 424 55.37 -13.19 9.05
CA TYR A 424 56.60 -14.00 9.05
C TYR A 424 57.82 -13.15 8.69
N PHE A 425 57.74 -12.38 7.61
CA PHE A 425 58.82 -11.47 7.20
C PHE A 425 59.05 -10.36 8.22
N TYR A 426 58.01 -9.83 8.86
CA TYR A 426 58.14 -8.86 9.93
C TYR A 426 58.90 -9.45 11.14
N LEU A 427 58.54 -10.67 11.55
CA LEU A 427 59.19 -11.37 12.65
C LEU A 427 60.65 -11.70 12.31
N LEU A 428 60.91 -12.14 11.07
CA LEU A 428 62.25 -12.41 10.55
C LEU A 428 63.10 -11.13 10.55
N HIS A 429 62.51 -10.03 10.03
CA HIS A 429 63.15 -8.72 10.00
C HIS A 429 63.42 -8.15 11.39
N ARG A 430 62.46 -8.38 12.31
CA ARG A 430 62.63 -8.03 13.73
C ARG A 430 63.73 -8.83 14.39
N ARG A 431 63.89 -10.10 14.03
CA ARG A 431 64.96 -10.96 14.49
C ARG A 431 66.32 -10.49 13.93
N HIS A 432 66.39 -10.23 12.62
CA HIS A 432 67.61 -9.68 12.02
C HIS A 432 67.95 -8.28 12.55
N ARG A 433 66.99 -7.42 12.82
CA ARG A 433 67.24 -6.12 13.48
C ARG A 433 67.79 -6.29 14.89
N ARG A 434 67.32 -7.27 15.65
CA ARG A 434 67.87 -7.56 16.98
C ARG A 434 69.30 -8.10 16.91
N GLU A 435 69.58 -8.92 15.92
CA GLU A 435 70.93 -9.43 15.64
C GLU A 435 71.87 -8.29 15.14
N ALA A 436 71.35 -7.40 14.25
CA ALA A 436 72.08 -6.22 13.77
C ALA A 436 72.27 -5.18 14.87
N SER A 437 71.28 -4.92 15.73
CA SER A 437 71.45 -3.99 16.84
C SER A 437 72.47 -4.50 17.89
N ALA A 438 72.53 -5.81 18.13
CA ALA A 438 73.52 -6.42 18.98
C ALA A 438 74.96 -6.35 18.39
N MET A 439 75.07 -6.36 17.00
CA MET A 439 76.35 -6.07 16.32
C MET A 439 76.66 -4.58 16.35
N GLN A 440 75.65 -3.69 16.13
CA GLN A 440 75.84 -2.24 16.20
C GLN A 440 76.19 -1.73 17.59
N GLU A 441 75.69 -2.33 18.65
CA GLU A 441 76.12 -2.01 20.01
C GLU A 441 77.63 -2.32 20.23
N ARG A 442 78.09 -3.39 19.61
CA ARG A 442 79.53 -3.71 19.62
C ARG A 442 80.36 -2.78 18.74
N GLU A 443 79.79 -2.28 17.62
CA GLU A 443 80.47 -1.35 16.69
C GLU A 443 80.36 0.09 17.18
N SER A 444 79.29 0.48 17.92
CA SER A 444 79.12 1.81 18.47
C SER A 444 80.06 2.07 19.66
N GLU A 445 80.39 1.03 20.43
CA GLU A 445 81.44 1.16 21.45
C GLU A 445 82.83 1.47 20.84
N LEU A 446 83.05 1.09 19.58
CA LEU A 446 84.27 1.43 18.80
C LEU A 446 84.19 2.75 18.04
N LEU A 447 83.00 3.32 17.79
CA LEU A 447 82.79 4.56 17.03
C LEU A 447 82.54 5.80 17.88
N GLU A 448 82.16 5.65 19.15
CA GLU A 448 82.06 6.81 20.08
C GLU A 448 83.40 7.50 20.35
N GLU A 449 84.49 6.86 20.03
CA GLU A 449 85.81 7.46 20.10
C GLU A 449 86.16 8.32 18.87
N ALA A 450 85.46 8.14 17.73
CA ALA A 450 85.73 8.84 16.47
C ALA A 450 84.83 10.06 16.21
N ASP A 451 83.68 10.18 16.85
CA ASP A 451 82.63 11.12 16.40
C ASP A 451 82.57 12.44 17.19
N ARG A 452 83.54 12.74 18.00
CA ARG A 452 83.67 14.05 18.66
C ARG A 452 84.14 15.19 17.76
N LYS A 453 84.42 14.89 16.48
CA LYS A 453 84.97 15.86 15.52
C LYS A 453 84.06 16.28 14.33
N ALA A 454 82.84 15.78 14.23
CA ALA A 454 81.99 16.02 13.04
C ALA A 454 80.70 16.86 13.25
N ARG A 455 80.46 17.47 14.41
CA ARG A 455 79.19 18.17 14.72
C ARG A 455 79.06 19.63 14.31
N GLU A 456 79.82 20.12 13.41
CA GLU A 456 79.75 21.54 13.04
C GLU A 456 79.23 21.92 11.65
N VAL A 457 78.77 21.00 10.78
CA VAL A 457 78.54 21.36 9.36
C VAL A 457 77.08 21.22 8.88
N GLU A 458 76.10 20.70 9.59
CA GLU A 458 74.76 20.43 8.98
C GLU A 458 73.58 21.16 9.61
N LEU A 459 73.64 22.48 9.70
CA LEU A 459 72.53 23.34 10.15
C LEU A 459 72.03 24.31 9.09
N LYS A 460 72.11 23.94 7.81
CA LYS A 460 71.60 24.80 6.70
C LYS A 460 71.01 24.01 5.56
N ARG A 461 69.83 23.36 5.72
CA ARG A 461 68.96 23.01 4.58
C ARG A 461 67.61 22.54 5.04
N TYR A 462 66.66 23.43 5.36
CA TYR A 462 65.21 23.18 5.21
C TYR A 462 64.46 24.52 5.39
N ARG A 463 64.43 25.33 4.34
CA ARG A 463 63.43 26.39 4.14
C ARG A 463 63.04 26.37 2.68
N THR A 464 61.95 25.71 2.32
CA THR A 464 61.29 25.95 1.05
C THR A 464 59.79 25.80 1.18
N THR A 465 59.15 26.89 0.91
CA THR A 465 57.88 27.15 0.32
C THR A 465 56.66 27.08 1.26
N ARG A 466 56.50 28.13 2.05
CA ARG A 466 55.19 28.59 2.51
C ARG A 466 54.81 29.74 1.56
N LEU A 467 53.60 29.60 0.89
CA LEU A 467 53.01 30.73 0.20
C LEU A 467 52.69 31.83 1.20
N SER A 468 53.03 33.06 0.90
CA SER A 468 52.70 34.21 1.75
C SER A 468 51.18 34.45 1.74
N GLU A 469 50.69 35.11 2.74
CA GLU A 469 49.25 35.41 2.90
C GLU A 469 48.76 36.32 1.74
N GLU A 470 49.65 37.11 1.18
CA GLU A 470 49.37 38.00 0.06
C GLU A 470 49.25 37.23 -1.26
N GLU A 471 50.08 36.21 -1.43
CA GLU A 471 50.01 35.27 -2.57
C GLU A 471 48.71 34.43 -2.48
N CYS A 472 48.33 33.98 -1.32
CA CYS A 472 47.06 33.28 -1.10
C CYS A 472 45.85 34.16 -1.46
N ARG A 473 45.84 35.43 -1.01
CA ARG A 473 44.78 36.38 -1.37
C ARG A 473 44.74 36.71 -2.87
N ARG A 474 45.90 36.76 -3.52
CA ARG A 474 45.99 36.97 -4.98
C ARG A 474 45.45 35.76 -5.74
N LEU A 475 45.82 34.56 -5.36
CA LEU A 475 45.34 33.31 -5.95
C LEU A 475 43.84 33.14 -5.73
N HIS A 476 43.35 33.43 -4.55
CA HIS A 476 41.93 33.36 -4.23
C HIS A 476 41.12 34.33 -5.11
N ARG A 477 41.53 35.57 -5.26
CA ARG A 477 40.84 36.53 -6.16
C ARG A 477 40.85 36.09 -7.62
N LYS A 478 41.93 35.47 -8.10
CA LYS A 478 41.98 34.91 -9.46
C LYS A 478 40.99 33.75 -9.59
N LEU A 479 40.95 32.87 -8.61
CA LEU A 479 40.07 31.72 -8.59
C LEU A 479 38.58 32.14 -8.55
N GLU A 480 38.19 33.08 -7.68
CA GLU A 480 36.83 33.61 -7.64
C GLU A 480 36.42 34.27 -8.95
N ARG A 481 37.31 35.03 -9.57
CA ARG A 481 37.04 35.67 -10.87
C ARG A 481 36.80 34.62 -11.94
N LEU A 482 37.67 33.60 -12.03
CA LEU A 482 37.51 32.49 -12.95
C LEU A 482 36.18 31.76 -12.77
N MET A 483 35.85 31.45 -11.54
CA MET A 483 34.58 30.76 -11.19
C MET A 483 33.33 31.58 -11.59
N LYS A 484 33.40 32.90 -11.50
CA LYS A 484 32.27 33.79 -11.86
C LYS A 484 32.20 34.10 -13.37
N SER A 485 33.35 34.27 -14.06
CA SER A 485 33.38 34.69 -15.48
C SER A 485 33.30 33.51 -16.45
N GLU A 486 34.08 32.47 -16.24
CA GLU A 486 34.20 31.35 -17.18
C GLU A 486 33.40 30.13 -16.76
N ARG A 487 32.96 30.08 -15.49
CA ARG A 487 32.07 29.06 -14.92
C ARG A 487 32.56 27.63 -15.16
N PRO A 488 33.84 27.31 -14.93
CA PRO A 488 34.40 26.00 -15.23
C PRO A 488 33.75 24.87 -14.45
N PHE A 489 33.08 25.18 -13.33
CA PHE A 489 32.35 24.23 -12.49
C PHE A 489 31.19 23.53 -13.23
N THR A 490 30.73 24.05 -14.36
CA THR A 490 29.69 23.40 -15.19
C THR A 490 30.19 22.16 -15.91
N ASN A 491 31.52 22.02 -16.05
CA ASN A 491 32.12 20.78 -16.54
C ASN A 491 32.07 19.70 -15.41
N PRO A 492 31.42 18.55 -15.63
CA PRO A 492 31.36 17.48 -14.64
C PRO A 492 32.74 16.84 -14.35
N ASP A 493 33.65 16.86 -15.33
CA ASP A 493 34.97 16.23 -15.27
C ASP A 493 36.09 17.16 -14.79
N LEU A 494 35.78 18.38 -14.37
CA LEU A 494 36.76 19.36 -13.88
C LEU A 494 37.59 18.79 -12.72
N LYS A 495 38.89 18.83 -12.85
CA LYS A 495 39.86 18.40 -11.81
C LYS A 495 40.55 19.60 -11.18
N SER A 496 41.09 19.41 -9.98
CA SER A 496 41.85 20.47 -9.28
C SER A 496 43.09 20.93 -10.05
N GLY A 497 43.71 20.03 -10.81
CA GLY A 497 44.84 20.36 -11.70
C GLY A 497 44.48 21.29 -12.86
N ASP A 498 43.30 21.06 -13.44
CA ASP A 498 42.77 21.89 -14.53
C ASP A 498 42.49 23.31 -14.02
N LEU A 499 41.89 23.39 -12.85
CA LEU A 499 41.57 24.65 -12.19
C LEU A 499 42.85 25.42 -11.80
N ALA A 500 43.90 24.72 -11.36
CA ALA A 500 45.19 25.30 -11.08
C ALA A 500 45.85 25.88 -12.35
N ALA A 501 45.80 25.15 -13.46
CA ALA A 501 46.33 25.60 -14.75
C ALA A 501 45.59 26.85 -15.25
N MET A 502 44.25 26.89 -15.14
CA MET A 502 43.45 28.04 -15.58
C MET A 502 43.77 29.34 -14.83
N ILE A 503 44.17 29.27 -13.56
CA ILE A 503 44.60 30.46 -12.80
C ILE A 503 46.08 30.74 -12.86
N GLY A 504 46.84 29.96 -13.66
CA GLY A 504 48.27 30.08 -13.82
C GLY A 504 49.05 29.76 -12.53
N SER A 505 48.69 28.66 -11.85
CA SER A 505 49.29 28.23 -10.60
C SER A 505 49.60 26.72 -10.63
N SER A 506 50.33 26.24 -9.62
CA SER A 506 50.56 24.80 -9.49
C SER A 506 49.44 24.13 -8.68
N ALA A 507 49.22 22.86 -8.95
CA ALA A 507 48.25 22.06 -8.18
C ALA A 507 48.57 22.04 -6.66
N HIS A 508 49.87 22.15 -6.32
CA HIS A 508 50.34 22.19 -4.95
C HIS A 508 49.99 23.52 -4.24
N ALA A 509 50.15 24.65 -4.96
CA ALA A 509 49.77 25.96 -4.47
C ALA A 509 48.25 26.10 -4.31
N LEU A 510 47.47 25.51 -5.24
CA LEU A 510 46.01 25.49 -5.16
C LEU A 510 45.53 24.60 -4.00
N SER A 511 46.13 23.45 -3.77
CA SER A 511 45.85 22.58 -2.64
C SER A 511 46.16 23.26 -1.30
N PHE A 512 47.27 24.02 -1.23
CA PHE A 512 47.62 24.82 -0.06
C PHE A 512 46.57 25.93 0.19
N LEU A 513 46.12 26.62 -0.88
CA LEU A 513 45.07 27.63 -0.79
C LEU A 513 43.77 27.06 -0.22
N PHE A 514 43.29 25.94 -0.73
CA PHE A 514 42.05 25.31 -0.26
C PHE A 514 42.16 24.88 1.21
N ASN A 515 43.21 24.15 1.58
CA ASN A 515 43.31 23.53 2.88
C ASN A 515 43.71 24.52 3.99
N GLN A 516 44.61 25.45 3.71
CA GLN A 516 45.21 26.33 4.73
C GLN A 516 44.61 27.73 4.76
N HIS A 517 44.09 28.23 3.65
CA HIS A 517 43.56 29.59 3.59
C HIS A 517 42.04 29.64 3.52
N LEU A 518 41.40 28.73 2.76
CA LEU A 518 39.94 28.66 2.59
C LEU A 518 39.28 27.66 3.55
N HIS A 519 40.03 26.81 4.22
CA HIS A 519 39.56 25.77 5.12
C HIS A 519 38.45 24.88 4.51
N LYS A 520 38.56 24.64 3.19
CA LYS A 520 37.62 23.84 2.41
C LYS A 520 38.41 22.88 1.52
N ASN A 521 37.85 21.73 1.19
CA ASN A 521 38.43 20.91 0.15
C ASN A 521 37.96 21.38 -1.23
N TYR A 522 38.66 20.95 -2.27
CA TYR A 522 38.38 21.29 -3.66
C TYR A 522 36.93 20.98 -4.05
N TYR A 523 36.42 19.79 -3.66
CA TYR A 523 35.09 19.34 -4.04
C TYR A 523 33.99 20.18 -3.40
N ASP A 524 34.16 20.54 -2.15
CA ASP A 524 33.18 21.40 -1.44
C ASP A 524 33.12 22.77 -2.08
N TYR A 525 34.28 23.36 -2.40
CA TYR A 525 34.37 24.67 -3.06
C TYR A 525 33.67 24.68 -4.42
N VAL A 526 33.92 23.68 -5.29
CA VAL A 526 33.29 23.59 -6.61
C VAL A 526 31.79 23.31 -6.51
N ASN A 527 31.38 22.46 -5.58
CA ASN A 527 29.98 22.11 -5.44
C ASN A 527 29.12 23.25 -4.85
N GLU A 528 29.69 24.17 -4.09
CA GLU A 528 28.99 25.41 -3.70
C GLU A 528 28.57 26.22 -4.94
N TYR A 529 29.45 26.39 -5.92
CA TYR A 529 29.15 27.09 -7.18
C TYR A 529 28.11 26.33 -8.02
N ARG A 530 28.22 25.01 -8.09
CA ARG A 530 27.24 24.16 -8.79
C ARG A 530 25.83 24.25 -8.17
N VAL A 531 25.75 24.28 -6.84
CA VAL A 531 24.46 24.46 -6.14
C VAL A 531 23.92 25.88 -6.31
N ALA A 532 24.77 26.88 -6.28
CA ALA A 532 24.38 28.28 -6.58
C ALA A 532 23.83 28.41 -7.99
N GLU A 533 24.48 27.76 -8.95
CA GLU A 533 24.05 27.75 -10.35
C GLU A 533 22.70 27.05 -10.52
N PHE A 534 22.46 25.93 -9.83
CA PHE A 534 21.17 25.28 -9.84
C PHE A 534 20.06 26.24 -9.34
N LYS A 535 20.31 26.96 -8.25
CA LYS A 535 19.34 27.94 -7.73
C LYS A 535 19.06 29.07 -8.73
N ARG A 536 20.08 29.53 -9.45
CA ARG A 536 19.93 30.55 -10.52
C ARG A 536 19.09 30.01 -11.68
N LEU A 537 19.43 28.80 -12.16
CA LEU A 537 18.71 28.17 -13.28
C LEU A 537 17.22 27.93 -12.96
N VAL A 538 16.92 27.56 -11.72
CA VAL A 538 15.53 27.37 -11.26
C VAL A 538 14.75 28.69 -11.27
N GLY A 539 15.41 29.84 -11.05
CA GLY A 539 14.77 31.16 -11.12
C GLY A 539 14.55 31.67 -12.54
N GLU A 540 15.31 31.18 -13.52
CA GLU A 540 15.30 31.71 -14.89
C GLU A 540 14.62 30.78 -15.90
N LEU A 541 14.56 29.49 -15.65
CA LEU A 541 14.01 28.49 -16.58
C LEU A 541 12.58 28.08 -16.18
N ASP A 542 11.79 27.76 -17.18
CA ASP A 542 10.51 27.08 -16.96
C ASP A 542 10.75 25.64 -16.47
N THR A 543 10.71 25.47 -15.16
CA THR A 543 11.01 24.19 -14.48
C THR A 543 10.06 23.06 -14.85
N SER A 544 8.96 23.33 -15.58
CA SER A 544 8.03 22.31 -16.06
C SER A 544 8.62 21.48 -17.23
N ARG A 545 9.60 22.03 -17.92
CA ARG A 545 10.21 21.44 -19.13
C ARG A 545 11.47 20.63 -18.87
N TYR A 546 12.03 20.69 -17.67
CA TYR A 546 13.30 20.04 -17.36
C TYR A 546 13.17 19.11 -16.17
N THR A 547 13.77 17.93 -16.27
CA THR A 547 13.87 17.03 -15.12
C THR A 547 14.95 17.54 -14.14
N LEU A 548 14.80 17.21 -12.85
CA LEU A 548 15.85 17.51 -11.85
C LEU A 548 17.22 16.95 -12.22
N THR A 549 17.25 15.81 -12.90
CA THR A 549 18.50 15.20 -13.40
C THR A 549 19.12 16.05 -14.50
N ALA A 550 18.33 16.49 -15.48
CA ALA A 550 18.82 17.35 -16.54
C ALA A 550 19.38 18.67 -15.99
N MET A 551 18.67 19.31 -15.08
CA MET A 551 19.10 20.55 -14.43
C MET A 551 20.39 20.36 -13.61
N SER A 552 20.54 19.23 -12.91
CA SER A 552 21.78 18.94 -12.17
C SER A 552 22.99 18.74 -13.08
N GLN A 553 22.78 18.13 -14.24
CA GLN A 553 23.83 17.96 -15.25
C GLN A 553 24.27 19.30 -15.86
N MET A 554 23.32 20.20 -16.14
CA MET A 554 23.62 21.57 -16.60
C MET A 554 24.48 22.36 -15.60
N CYS A 555 24.39 22.03 -14.32
CA CYS A 555 25.21 22.62 -13.26
C CYS A 555 26.58 21.92 -13.07
N GLY A 556 26.86 20.87 -13.82
CA GLY A 556 28.13 20.14 -13.77
C GLY A 556 28.19 18.98 -12.79
N PHE A 557 27.05 18.49 -12.28
CA PHE A 557 27.04 17.26 -11.47
C PHE A 557 27.04 16.02 -12.36
N SER A 558 27.99 15.13 -12.14
CA SER A 558 28.12 13.87 -12.87
C SER A 558 27.06 12.82 -12.50
N SER A 559 26.45 12.92 -11.33
CA SER A 559 25.38 12.00 -10.90
C SER A 559 24.32 12.68 -10.04
N ARG A 560 23.09 12.19 -10.15
CA ARG A 560 21.95 12.63 -9.35
C ARG A 560 22.19 12.47 -7.84
N ALA A 561 22.81 11.36 -7.44
CA ALA A 561 23.10 11.08 -6.03
C ALA A 561 24.05 12.11 -5.42
N SER A 562 25.12 12.48 -6.16
CA SER A 562 26.08 13.51 -5.74
C SER A 562 25.38 14.87 -5.60
N PHE A 563 24.56 15.25 -6.58
CA PHE A 563 23.80 16.49 -6.53
C PHE A 563 22.89 16.57 -5.30
N PHE A 564 22.06 15.54 -5.08
CA PHE A 564 21.11 15.53 -3.95
C PHE A 564 21.82 15.65 -2.60
N ARG A 565 22.93 14.93 -2.43
CA ARG A 565 23.73 14.97 -1.20
C ARG A 565 24.31 16.37 -0.94
N HIS A 566 24.99 16.95 -1.93
CA HIS A 566 25.63 18.26 -1.77
C HIS A 566 24.60 19.40 -1.66
N PHE A 567 23.51 19.32 -2.41
CA PHE A 567 22.44 20.31 -2.31
C PHE A 567 21.81 20.31 -0.90
N LYS A 568 21.49 19.12 -0.36
CA LYS A 568 20.93 19.01 0.99
C LYS A 568 21.91 19.46 2.07
N ASN A 569 23.18 19.14 1.92
CA ASN A 569 24.21 19.59 2.88
C ASN A 569 24.36 21.12 2.91
N LEU A 570 24.27 21.78 1.76
CA LEU A 570 24.43 23.23 1.65
C LEU A 570 23.16 24.04 1.92
N THR A 571 21.98 23.44 1.76
CA THR A 571 20.70 24.16 1.86
C THR A 571 19.79 23.68 3.00
N GLY A 572 20.11 22.54 3.60
CA GLY A 572 19.30 21.90 4.65
C GLY A 572 18.09 21.11 4.12
N ILE A 573 17.65 21.33 2.87
CA ILE A 573 16.46 20.70 2.28
C ILE A 573 16.82 19.97 0.97
N THR A 574 15.93 19.08 0.51
CA THR A 574 16.17 18.39 -0.75
C THR A 574 15.91 19.30 -1.97
N PRO A 575 16.55 19.06 -3.13
CA PRO A 575 16.25 19.81 -4.36
C PRO A 575 14.78 19.78 -4.75
N ALA A 576 14.09 18.68 -4.49
CA ALA A 576 12.66 18.53 -4.78
C ALA A 576 11.79 19.40 -3.85
N ASP A 577 12.13 19.48 -2.57
CA ASP A 577 11.44 20.34 -1.61
C ASP A 577 11.72 21.82 -1.88
N TYR A 578 12.96 22.13 -2.32
CA TYR A 578 13.32 23.48 -2.75
C TYR A 578 12.47 23.95 -3.93
N LEU A 579 12.29 23.10 -4.96
CA LEU A 579 11.39 23.41 -6.08
C LEU A 579 9.94 23.59 -5.68
N LYS A 580 9.46 22.82 -4.71
CA LYS A 580 8.10 22.97 -4.16
C LYS A 580 7.93 24.28 -3.39
N SER A 581 8.96 24.74 -2.69
CA SER A 581 8.94 25.99 -1.93
C SER A 581 8.90 27.23 -2.80
N LEU A 582 9.36 27.15 -4.05
CA LEU A 582 9.33 28.25 -5.03
C LEU A 582 8.02 28.32 -5.84
N LYS A 583 7.16 27.30 -5.75
CA LYS A 583 5.84 27.26 -6.41
C LYS A 583 4.71 27.71 -5.48
N LYS A 584 5.01 28.08 -4.24
CA LYS A 584 4.14 28.76 -3.30
C LYS A 584 4.38 30.27 -3.35
#